data_bf6ee4612f6ec3ec551b30d565be75ec
#
_entry.id   bf6ee4612f6ec3ec551b30d565be75ec
#
_cell.length_a   1.000
_cell.length_b   1.000
_cell.length_c   1.000
_cell.angle_alpha   90.00
_cell.angle_beta   90.00
_cell.angle_gamma   90.00
#
_symmetry.space_group_name_H-M   'P 1'
#
loop_
_entity.id
_entity.type
_entity.pdbx_description
1 polymer ?
#
loop_
_entity_poly.entity_id
_entity_poly.type
_entity_poly.pdbx_seq_one_letter_code
_entity_poly.pdbx_strand_id
1 'polypeptide(L)'
;MQLALMTAAAVISLRGLPMMAQEELTMFFYIFFATFLFLIPAALVGAELGSAFASRGGGVYSWVKEAFNPHMGFTAIFLQWIQNVVWYPTVLGFAAASIAYMIGMPALAQNGVFVGLFSIVMYWAATWVTLRGTATASGLTSKGFLIGTVLPGVVIVAMALAWIAGGNEIAFEHIPASVSQVVSADATQHAHPRLFPHITGMSDIAFLAGILLLFAGVEVHAVHAPELKEPQKQFPKAMFLAALISFGLFTLGSLAVAVITPYDQINLQSGLFTTFDIVFKHYRVGWLTNVMSLLIAFGVLAGVMSWISGPSRGLLWTAKEGQLPEFMKKTNKNGVQVNILVIQGCIVSVLSSLYIVMKDVSVAFFLLSALTIGLYLIMYMMMYAAGIRLRYTQPDLPRSYRVPGGKAGMWCIGGGGFLAVLFAFTVTFFPPSQLPVGSPALYTGLVVAGTVVFLAIPIVISIAMGRRARKNRQPSK
;
A
#
# COMPACT_ATOMS: atom_id res chain seq x y z
N MET A 1 -6.55 0.41 -21.11
CA MET A 1 -7.16 -0.65 -20.30
C MET A 1 -6.13 -1.35 -19.41
N GLN A 2 -5.06 -1.98 -19.95
CA GLN A 2 -4.08 -2.75 -19.16
C GLN A 2 -3.40 -1.91 -18.05
N LEU A 3 -2.94 -0.69 -18.34
CA LEU A 3 -2.36 0.19 -17.31
C LEU A 3 -3.37 0.54 -16.23
N ALA A 4 -4.64 0.80 -16.57
CA ALA A 4 -5.68 1.09 -15.58
C ALA A 4 -5.92 -0.11 -14.65
N LEU A 5 -5.94 -1.32 -15.18
CA LEU A 5 -6.06 -2.55 -14.39
C LEU A 5 -4.81 -2.79 -13.52
N MET A 6 -3.61 -2.51 -14.03
CA MET A 6 -2.37 -2.59 -13.24
C MET A 6 -2.37 -1.54 -12.11
N THR A 7 -2.80 -0.31 -12.38
CA THR A 7 -2.89 0.75 -11.36
C THR A 7 -3.95 0.40 -10.32
N ALA A 8 -5.10 -0.09 -10.75
CA ALA A 8 -6.13 -0.59 -9.84
C ALA A 8 -5.60 -1.76 -8.98
N ALA A 9 -4.86 -2.70 -9.60
CA ALA A 9 -4.25 -3.84 -8.90
C ALA A 9 -3.16 -3.41 -7.89
N ALA A 10 -2.53 -2.27 -8.09
CA ALA A 10 -1.56 -1.74 -7.14
C ALA A 10 -2.22 -1.11 -5.90
N VAL A 11 -3.36 -0.42 -6.09
CA VAL A 11 -4.08 0.25 -5.00
C VAL A 11 -5.00 -0.73 -4.27
N ILE A 12 -5.78 -1.51 -5.02
CA ILE A 12 -6.85 -2.33 -4.46
C ILE A 12 -6.30 -3.64 -3.91
N SER A 13 -6.45 -3.83 -2.60
CA SER A 13 -6.10 -5.07 -1.91
C SER A 13 -7.19 -5.44 -0.91
N LEU A 14 -7.76 -6.64 -1.03
CA LEU A 14 -8.75 -7.15 -0.08
C LEU A 14 -8.19 -7.33 1.34
N ARG A 15 -6.87 -7.31 1.48
CA ARG A 15 -6.15 -7.38 2.76
C ARG A 15 -6.59 -6.32 3.76
N GLY A 16 -6.97 -5.13 3.28
CA GLY A 16 -7.34 -4.02 4.13
C GLY A 16 -8.76 -4.04 4.65
N LEU A 17 -9.63 -4.88 4.08
CA LEU A 17 -11.04 -4.89 4.47
C LEU A 17 -11.27 -5.21 5.95
N PRO A 18 -10.58 -6.21 6.56
CA PRO A 18 -10.73 -6.49 7.98
C PRO A 18 -10.31 -5.32 8.88
N MET A 19 -9.23 -4.61 8.56
CA MET A 19 -8.77 -3.46 9.34
C MET A 19 -9.80 -2.32 9.35
N MET A 20 -10.42 -2.03 8.20
CA MET A 20 -11.48 -1.03 8.14
C MET A 20 -12.76 -1.52 8.83
N ALA A 21 -13.07 -2.81 8.71
CA ALA A 21 -14.25 -3.40 9.34
C ALA A 21 -14.18 -3.38 10.88
N GLN A 22 -12.98 -3.45 11.48
CA GLN A 22 -12.79 -3.27 12.92
C GLN A 22 -13.20 -1.88 13.43
N GLU A 23 -13.24 -0.88 12.55
CA GLU A 23 -13.73 0.46 12.88
C GLU A 23 -15.25 0.56 12.78
N GLU A 24 -15.96 -0.52 12.44
CA GLU A 24 -17.43 -0.57 12.31
C GLU A 24 -17.94 0.60 11.43
N LEU A 25 -18.98 1.34 11.86
CA LEU A 25 -19.46 2.51 11.11
C LEU A 25 -18.50 3.70 11.15
N THR A 26 -17.56 3.76 12.09
CA THR A 26 -16.48 4.76 12.10
C THR A 26 -15.59 4.65 10.87
N MET A 27 -15.54 3.49 10.20
CA MET A 27 -14.83 3.32 8.94
C MET A 27 -15.24 4.37 7.89
N PHE A 28 -16.48 4.84 7.88
CA PHE A 28 -16.94 5.87 6.94
C PHE A 28 -16.18 7.19 7.12
N PHE A 29 -15.89 7.57 8.37
CA PHE A 29 -15.05 8.73 8.67
C PHE A 29 -13.64 8.54 8.11
N TYR A 30 -13.01 7.40 8.34
CA TYR A 30 -11.66 7.12 7.86
C TYR A 30 -11.59 7.00 6.33
N ILE A 31 -12.58 6.33 5.71
CA ILE A 31 -12.66 6.21 4.25
C ILE A 31 -12.90 7.59 3.61
N PHE A 32 -13.76 8.43 4.23
CA PHE A 32 -13.96 9.81 3.79
C PHE A 32 -12.64 10.59 3.84
N PHE A 33 -11.95 10.57 4.98
CA PHE A 33 -10.65 11.22 5.13
C PHE A 33 -9.64 10.71 4.07
N ALA A 34 -9.48 9.39 3.96
CA ALA A 34 -8.55 8.78 3.01
C ALA A 34 -8.89 9.11 1.55
N THR A 35 -10.19 9.18 1.21
CA THR A 35 -10.61 9.48 -0.16
C THR A 35 -10.46 10.96 -0.49
N PHE A 36 -11.02 11.85 0.31
CA PHE A 36 -11.11 13.27 -0.04
C PHE A 36 -9.83 14.05 0.29
N LEU A 37 -9.13 13.68 1.34
CA LEU A 37 -7.92 14.39 1.76
C LEU A 37 -6.62 13.71 1.31
N PHE A 38 -6.67 12.48 0.83
CA PHE A 38 -5.48 11.77 0.35
C PHE A 38 -5.63 11.24 -1.08
N LEU A 39 -6.56 10.31 -1.38
CA LEU A 39 -6.65 9.64 -2.67
C LEU A 39 -6.94 10.61 -3.82
N ILE A 40 -7.96 11.48 -3.67
CA ILE A 40 -8.32 12.47 -4.69
C ILE A 40 -7.16 13.46 -4.92
N PRO A 41 -6.58 14.11 -3.90
CA PRO A 41 -5.39 14.93 -4.08
C PRO A 41 -4.23 14.19 -4.75
N ALA A 42 -3.94 12.95 -4.33
CA ALA A 42 -2.87 12.14 -4.94
C ALA A 42 -3.15 11.86 -6.42
N ALA A 43 -4.37 11.48 -6.77
CA ALA A 43 -4.78 11.22 -8.15
C ALA A 43 -4.71 12.48 -9.01
N LEU A 44 -5.19 13.63 -8.52
CA LEU A 44 -5.21 14.90 -9.26
C LEU A 44 -3.78 15.45 -9.48
N VAL A 45 -2.97 15.52 -8.42
CA VAL A 45 -1.58 16.01 -8.51
C VAL A 45 -0.72 15.03 -9.31
N GLY A 46 -0.87 13.73 -9.06
CA GLY A 46 -0.19 12.68 -9.82
C GLY A 46 -0.56 12.68 -11.30
N ALA A 47 -1.84 12.92 -11.65
CA ALA A 47 -2.30 13.05 -13.03
C ALA A 47 -1.68 14.26 -13.72
N GLU A 48 -1.58 15.41 -13.04
CA GLU A 48 -0.91 16.60 -13.61
C GLU A 48 0.58 16.34 -13.83
N LEU A 49 1.29 15.86 -12.82
CA LEU A 49 2.71 15.57 -12.92
C LEU A 49 3.01 14.45 -13.93
N GLY A 50 2.22 13.36 -13.89
CA GLY A 50 2.35 12.25 -14.83
C GLY A 50 2.09 12.66 -16.28
N SER A 51 1.13 13.55 -16.52
CA SER A 51 0.87 14.07 -17.88
C SER A 51 1.96 15.04 -18.36
N ALA A 52 2.52 15.86 -17.46
CA ALA A 52 3.57 16.82 -17.78
C ALA A 52 4.92 16.14 -18.10
N PHE A 53 5.23 15.05 -17.41
CA PHE A 53 6.52 14.33 -17.56
C PHE A 53 6.37 12.95 -18.21
N ALA A 54 5.26 12.69 -18.89
CA ALA A 54 4.93 11.38 -19.47
C ALA A 54 6.01 10.84 -20.43
N SER A 55 6.72 11.71 -21.15
CA SER A 55 7.77 11.33 -22.12
C SER A 55 9.14 11.08 -21.45
N ARG A 56 9.37 11.56 -20.21
CA ARG A 56 10.69 11.51 -19.58
C ARG A 56 10.96 10.23 -18.79
N GLY A 57 9.92 9.49 -18.42
CA GLY A 57 10.04 8.32 -17.53
C GLY A 57 10.44 8.70 -16.10
N GLY A 58 10.78 7.68 -15.28
CA GLY A 58 11.25 7.89 -13.91
C GLY A 58 10.17 8.19 -12.86
N GLY A 59 8.93 8.48 -13.26
CA GLY A 59 7.81 8.71 -12.34
C GLY A 59 8.11 9.80 -11.31
N VAL A 60 7.90 9.49 -10.03
CA VAL A 60 8.11 10.42 -8.90
C VAL A 60 9.54 10.99 -8.87
N TYR A 61 10.55 10.21 -9.30
CA TYR A 61 11.92 10.73 -9.45
C TYR A 61 11.97 11.98 -10.30
N SER A 62 11.41 11.91 -11.52
CA SER A 62 11.44 13.03 -12.46
C SER A 62 10.65 14.22 -11.94
N TRP A 63 9.50 14.00 -11.31
CA TRP A 63 8.66 15.05 -10.76
C TRP A 63 9.37 15.88 -9.69
N VAL A 64 9.97 15.19 -8.72
CA VAL A 64 10.66 15.83 -7.60
C VAL A 64 12.01 16.41 -8.02
N LYS A 65 12.73 15.74 -8.93
CA LYS A 65 13.99 16.26 -9.51
C LYS A 65 13.79 17.60 -10.22
N GLU A 66 12.79 17.70 -11.08
CA GLU A 66 12.49 18.91 -11.83
C GLU A 66 11.97 20.05 -10.95
N ALA A 67 11.26 19.69 -9.87
CA ALA A 67 10.78 20.68 -8.91
C ALA A 67 11.90 21.24 -8.03
N PHE A 68 12.84 20.40 -7.61
CA PHE A 68 13.85 20.74 -6.60
C PHE A 68 15.27 20.52 -7.12
N ASN A 69 15.74 19.28 -7.11
CA ASN A 69 17.08 18.88 -7.56
C ASN A 69 17.19 17.34 -7.67
N PRO A 70 18.27 16.82 -8.31
CA PRO A 70 18.46 15.37 -8.47
C PRO A 70 18.53 14.57 -7.17
N HIS A 71 19.06 15.13 -6.08
CA HIS A 71 19.18 14.45 -4.80
C HIS A 71 17.80 14.24 -4.15
N MET A 72 16.94 15.27 -4.19
CA MET A 72 15.55 15.17 -3.72
C MET A 72 14.75 14.17 -4.57
N GLY A 73 14.92 14.21 -5.90
CA GLY A 73 14.31 13.22 -6.80
C GLY A 73 14.74 11.79 -6.44
N PHE A 74 16.03 11.57 -6.22
CA PHE A 74 16.55 10.26 -5.79
C PHE A 74 15.95 9.83 -4.44
N THR A 75 15.88 10.74 -3.47
CA THR A 75 15.27 10.44 -2.16
C THR A 75 13.80 10.01 -2.32
N ALA A 76 13.02 10.71 -3.14
CA ALA A 76 11.61 10.39 -3.36
C ALA A 76 11.40 8.97 -3.94
N ILE A 77 12.14 8.62 -5.00
CA ILE A 77 12.02 7.29 -5.61
C ILE A 77 12.61 6.19 -4.72
N PHE A 78 13.66 6.50 -3.95
CA PHE A 78 14.21 5.56 -2.98
C PHE A 78 13.20 5.26 -1.88
N LEU A 79 12.50 6.27 -1.36
CA LEU A 79 11.43 6.08 -0.37
C LEU A 79 10.27 5.27 -0.95
N GLN A 80 9.85 5.52 -2.20
CA GLN A 80 8.84 4.72 -2.88
C GLN A 80 9.28 3.26 -3.06
N TRP A 81 10.55 3.01 -3.31
CA TRP A 81 11.10 1.67 -3.44
C TRP A 81 11.22 0.98 -2.09
N ILE A 82 11.86 1.61 -1.08
CA ILE A 82 12.16 0.96 0.20
C ILE A 82 10.89 0.70 1.03
N GLN A 83 9.90 1.61 1.02
CA GLN A 83 8.63 1.35 1.66
C GLN A 83 7.99 0.06 1.12
N ASN A 84 8.11 -0.17 -0.18
CA ASN A 84 7.61 -1.35 -0.85
C ASN A 84 8.36 -2.62 -0.40
N VAL A 85 9.68 -2.53 -0.23
CA VAL A 85 10.50 -3.62 0.32
C VAL A 85 10.04 -4.00 1.73
N VAL A 86 9.71 -3.02 2.57
CA VAL A 86 9.16 -3.24 3.91
C VAL A 86 7.72 -3.79 3.87
N TRP A 87 6.95 -3.43 2.85
CA TRP A 87 5.57 -3.86 2.68
C TRP A 87 5.41 -5.31 2.24
N TYR A 88 6.35 -5.88 1.44
CA TYR A 88 6.20 -7.23 0.90
C TYR A 88 5.94 -8.32 1.95
N PRO A 89 6.62 -8.37 3.09
CA PRO A 89 6.28 -9.35 4.13
C PRO A 89 4.82 -9.28 4.57
N THR A 90 4.22 -8.08 4.65
CA THR A 90 2.84 -7.93 5.11
C THR A 90 1.83 -8.49 4.10
N VAL A 91 2.02 -8.25 2.83
CA VAL A 91 1.13 -8.76 1.78
C VAL A 91 1.33 -10.26 1.55
N LEU A 92 2.56 -10.74 1.68
CA LEU A 92 2.86 -12.17 1.58
C LEU A 92 2.38 -12.95 2.81
N GLY A 93 2.34 -12.32 3.99
CA GLY A 93 1.69 -12.86 5.18
C GLY A 93 0.19 -13.07 4.97
N PHE A 94 -0.49 -12.12 4.33
CA PHE A 94 -1.89 -12.29 3.92
C PHE A 94 -2.06 -13.39 2.87
N ALA A 95 -1.13 -13.54 1.92
CA ALA A 95 -1.13 -14.66 0.99
C ALA A 95 -0.92 -16.01 1.71
N ALA A 96 -0.04 -16.05 2.73
CA ALA A 96 0.15 -17.24 3.56
C ALA A 96 -1.14 -17.64 4.30
N ALA A 97 -1.85 -16.67 4.89
CA ALA A 97 -3.16 -16.91 5.50
C ALA A 97 -4.16 -17.45 4.47
N SER A 98 -4.17 -16.87 3.26
CA SER A 98 -5.01 -17.35 2.15
C SER A 98 -4.75 -18.83 1.81
N ILE A 99 -3.49 -19.23 1.71
CA ILE A 99 -3.11 -20.63 1.47
C ILE A 99 -3.49 -21.53 2.64
N ALA A 100 -3.33 -21.07 3.89
CA ALA A 100 -3.74 -21.82 5.07
C ALA A 100 -5.25 -22.18 5.06
N TYR A 101 -6.10 -21.22 4.69
CA TYR A 101 -7.54 -21.46 4.51
C TYR A 101 -7.85 -22.33 3.29
N MET A 102 -7.11 -22.16 2.18
CA MET A 102 -7.27 -22.97 0.98
C MET A 102 -7.05 -24.47 1.26
N ILE A 103 -6.06 -24.81 2.08
CA ILE A 103 -5.75 -26.22 2.44
C ILE A 103 -6.54 -26.71 3.66
N GLY A 104 -7.45 -25.91 4.21
CA GLY A 104 -8.26 -26.28 5.36
C GLY A 104 -7.52 -26.31 6.70
N MET A 105 -6.39 -25.61 6.81
CA MET A 105 -5.56 -25.53 8.03
C MET A 105 -5.41 -24.07 8.51
N PRO A 106 -6.51 -23.40 8.95
CA PRO A 106 -6.48 -21.96 9.31
C PRO A 106 -5.47 -21.61 10.39
N ALA A 107 -5.16 -22.52 11.30
CA ALA A 107 -4.17 -22.32 12.37
C ALA A 107 -2.76 -21.97 11.83
N LEU A 108 -2.42 -22.40 10.61
CA LEU A 108 -1.15 -22.05 9.98
C LEU A 108 -1.03 -20.54 9.71
N ALA A 109 -2.14 -19.81 9.56
CA ALA A 109 -2.10 -18.35 9.39
C ALA A 109 -1.50 -17.61 10.60
N GLN A 110 -1.51 -18.22 11.79
CA GLN A 110 -0.92 -17.70 13.02
C GLN A 110 0.44 -18.32 13.32
N ASN A 111 0.94 -19.22 12.47
CA ASN A 111 2.25 -19.84 12.65
C ASN A 111 3.33 -18.98 11.98
N GLY A 112 4.15 -18.28 12.79
CA GLY A 112 5.18 -17.36 12.31
C GLY A 112 6.23 -18.03 11.40
N VAL A 113 6.56 -19.30 11.66
CA VAL A 113 7.52 -20.07 10.81
C VAL A 113 6.92 -20.31 9.43
N PHE A 114 5.66 -20.75 9.38
CA PHE A 114 4.96 -20.93 8.11
C PHE A 114 4.85 -19.62 7.33
N VAL A 115 4.37 -18.55 7.98
CA VAL A 115 4.19 -17.23 7.35
C VAL A 115 5.52 -16.67 6.84
N GLY A 116 6.59 -16.76 7.65
CA GLY A 116 7.90 -16.25 7.29
C GLY A 116 8.53 -17.01 6.11
N LEU A 117 8.58 -18.34 6.18
CA LEU A 117 9.14 -19.18 5.11
C LEU A 117 8.32 -19.07 3.80
N PHE A 118 6.99 -19.10 3.88
CA PHE A 118 6.11 -18.89 2.74
C PHE A 118 6.41 -17.54 2.08
N SER A 119 6.51 -16.47 2.86
CA SER A 119 6.79 -15.13 2.36
C SER A 119 8.12 -15.06 1.61
N ILE A 120 9.19 -15.66 2.16
CA ILE A 120 10.50 -15.71 1.50
C ILE A 120 10.41 -16.45 0.17
N VAL A 121 9.88 -17.67 0.18
CA VAL A 121 9.80 -18.54 -1.04
C VAL A 121 8.98 -17.87 -2.12
N MET A 122 7.79 -17.35 -1.78
CA MET A 122 6.88 -16.74 -2.74
C MET A 122 7.41 -15.41 -3.28
N TYR A 123 8.15 -14.64 -2.47
CA TYR A 123 8.81 -13.44 -2.95
C TYR A 123 9.86 -13.74 -4.03
N TRP A 124 10.71 -14.75 -3.82
CA TRP A 124 11.71 -15.16 -4.81
C TRP A 124 11.06 -15.77 -6.06
N ALA A 125 9.97 -16.51 -5.92
CA ALA A 125 9.19 -17.01 -7.06
C ALA A 125 8.61 -15.86 -7.90
N ALA A 126 7.99 -14.86 -7.26
CA ALA A 126 7.47 -13.66 -7.93
C ALA A 126 8.59 -12.85 -8.62
N THR A 127 9.74 -12.72 -7.96
CA THR A 127 10.93 -12.07 -8.53
C THR A 127 11.42 -12.83 -9.79
N TRP A 128 11.49 -14.16 -9.72
CA TRP A 128 11.90 -14.97 -10.87
C TRP A 128 10.94 -14.82 -12.07
N VAL A 129 9.62 -14.79 -11.82
CA VAL A 129 8.63 -14.50 -12.88
C VAL A 129 8.84 -13.10 -13.46
N THR A 130 9.06 -12.10 -12.61
CA THR A 130 9.31 -10.70 -13.04
C THR A 130 10.56 -10.59 -13.90
N LEU A 131 11.62 -11.37 -13.60
CA LEU A 131 12.86 -11.41 -14.40
C LEU A 131 12.64 -11.96 -15.82
N ARG A 132 11.54 -12.68 -16.08
CA ARG A 132 11.18 -13.14 -17.44
C ARG A 132 10.63 -12.03 -18.34
N GLY A 133 10.33 -10.86 -17.79
CA GLY A 133 9.94 -9.67 -18.54
C GLY A 133 8.64 -9.02 -18.05
N THR A 134 8.52 -7.72 -18.29
CA THR A 134 7.39 -6.91 -17.83
C THR A 134 6.06 -7.31 -18.47
N ALA A 135 6.06 -7.77 -19.74
CA ALA A 135 4.85 -8.21 -20.43
C ALA A 135 4.22 -9.45 -19.76
N THR A 136 5.04 -10.42 -19.34
CA THR A 136 4.58 -11.62 -18.62
C THR A 136 4.02 -11.23 -17.25
N ALA A 137 4.72 -10.39 -16.50
CA ALA A 137 4.30 -9.92 -15.20
C ALA A 137 2.99 -9.13 -15.28
N SER A 138 2.85 -8.19 -16.22
CA SER A 138 1.66 -7.35 -16.39
C SER A 138 0.42 -8.14 -16.82
N GLY A 139 0.59 -9.13 -17.71
CA GLY A 139 -0.50 -10.02 -18.11
C GLY A 139 -1.03 -10.87 -16.95
N LEU A 140 -0.12 -11.39 -16.12
CA LEU A 140 -0.48 -12.17 -14.94
C LEU A 140 -1.11 -11.29 -13.86
N THR A 141 -0.59 -10.08 -13.64
CA THR A 141 -1.16 -9.09 -12.72
C THR A 141 -2.60 -8.72 -13.08
N SER A 142 -2.87 -8.43 -14.35
CA SER A 142 -4.22 -8.05 -14.79
C SER A 142 -5.23 -9.19 -14.58
N LYS A 143 -4.86 -10.43 -14.90
CA LYS A 143 -5.71 -11.61 -14.66
C LYS A 143 -5.90 -11.86 -13.16
N GLY A 144 -4.82 -11.79 -12.39
CA GLY A 144 -4.86 -11.96 -10.94
C GLY A 144 -5.75 -10.93 -10.26
N PHE A 145 -5.69 -9.68 -10.70
CA PHE A 145 -6.56 -8.62 -10.19
C PHE A 145 -8.04 -8.90 -10.45
N LEU A 146 -8.40 -9.29 -11.67
CA LEU A 146 -9.81 -9.57 -12.00
C LEU A 146 -10.33 -10.80 -11.26
N ILE A 147 -9.58 -11.89 -11.25
CA ILE A 147 -10.01 -13.19 -10.72
C ILE A 147 -9.82 -13.26 -9.19
N GLY A 148 -8.72 -12.69 -8.68
CA GLY A 148 -8.33 -12.85 -7.28
C GLY A 148 -8.58 -11.63 -6.40
N THR A 149 -9.05 -10.51 -6.96
CA THR A 149 -9.40 -9.32 -6.19
C THR A 149 -10.81 -8.83 -6.51
N VAL A 150 -11.13 -8.57 -7.78
CA VAL A 150 -12.43 -8.03 -8.16
C VAL A 150 -13.55 -9.07 -7.92
N LEU A 151 -13.35 -10.30 -8.39
CA LEU A 151 -14.35 -11.37 -8.23
C LEU A 151 -14.62 -11.67 -6.74
N PRO A 152 -13.63 -11.96 -5.86
CA PRO A 152 -13.89 -12.14 -4.45
C PRO A 152 -14.47 -10.90 -3.77
N GLY A 153 -14.08 -9.70 -4.19
CA GLY A 153 -14.63 -8.44 -3.70
C GLY A 153 -16.12 -8.25 -4.05
N VAL A 154 -16.53 -8.65 -5.26
CA VAL A 154 -17.96 -8.65 -5.64
C VAL A 154 -18.73 -9.74 -4.88
N VAL A 155 -18.13 -10.92 -4.73
CA VAL A 155 -18.74 -12.03 -3.99
C VAL A 155 -19.01 -11.65 -2.54
N ILE A 156 -18.05 -11.02 -1.84
CA ILE A 156 -18.26 -10.64 -0.43
C ILE A 156 -19.38 -9.61 -0.26
N VAL A 157 -19.50 -8.65 -1.18
CA VAL A 157 -20.61 -7.68 -1.18
C VAL A 157 -21.93 -8.37 -1.45
N ALA A 158 -22.00 -9.27 -2.42
CA ALA A 158 -23.20 -10.04 -2.72
C ALA A 158 -23.61 -10.92 -1.53
N MET A 159 -22.65 -11.53 -0.83
CA MET A 159 -22.88 -12.32 0.38
C MET A 159 -23.46 -11.47 1.52
N ALA A 160 -22.96 -10.25 1.73
CA ALA A 160 -23.51 -9.35 2.74
C ALA A 160 -24.96 -8.95 2.41
N LEU A 161 -25.26 -8.69 1.16
CA LEU A 161 -26.63 -8.42 0.72
C LEU A 161 -27.55 -9.63 0.94
N ALA A 162 -27.08 -10.84 0.61
CA ALA A 162 -27.83 -12.08 0.86
C ALA A 162 -28.00 -12.34 2.37
N TRP A 163 -27.00 -12.03 3.19
CA TRP A 163 -27.03 -12.15 4.64
C TRP A 163 -28.12 -11.25 5.25
N ILE A 164 -28.16 -9.98 4.86
CA ILE A 164 -29.18 -9.01 5.31
C ILE A 164 -30.57 -9.43 4.79
N ALA A 165 -30.70 -9.78 3.52
CA ALA A 165 -31.95 -10.19 2.92
C ALA A 165 -32.51 -11.48 3.54
N GLY A 166 -31.64 -12.37 4.05
CA GLY A 166 -31.99 -13.56 4.79
C GLY A 166 -32.47 -13.31 6.23
N GLY A 167 -32.48 -12.04 6.68
CA GLY A 167 -32.87 -11.66 8.05
C GLY A 167 -31.88 -12.12 9.12
N ASN A 168 -30.61 -12.35 8.72
CA ASN A 168 -29.57 -12.71 9.67
C ASN A 168 -29.11 -11.48 10.47
N GLU A 169 -28.60 -11.73 11.66
CA GLU A 169 -28.12 -10.70 12.59
C GLU A 169 -26.95 -9.91 12.01
N ILE A 170 -26.99 -8.58 12.17
CA ILE A 170 -25.91 -7.68 11.73
C ILE A 170 -24.88 -7.62 12.85
N ALA A 171 -23.65 -8.08 12.57
CA ALA A 171 -22.63 -8.34 13.58
C ALA A 171 -22.19 -7.09 14.37
N PHE A 172 -22.17 -5.91 13.76
CA PHE A 172 -21.75 -4.68 14.45
C PHE A 172 -22.85 -4.05 15.34
N GLU A 173 -24.08 -4.55 15.31
CA GLU A 173 -25.14 -4.14 16.22
C GLU A 173 -25.05 -4.82 17.59
N HIS A 174 -24.28 -5.91 17.68
CA HIS A 174 -24.15 -6.73 18.89
C HIS A 174 -22.68 -6.89 19.27
N ILE A 175 -22.16 -5.99 20.10
CA ILE A 175 -20.81 -6.13 20.66
C ILE A 175 -20.87 -7.05 21.88
N PRO A 176 -20.17 -8.21 21.87
CA PRO A 176 -20.17 -9.12 23.01
C PRO A 176 -19.66 -8.44 24.29
N ALA A 177 -20.32 -8.68 25.40
CA ALA A 177 -19.93 -8.14 26.71
C ALA A 177 -18.47 -8.47 27.13
N SER A 178 -17.91 -9.57 26.59
CA SER A 178 -16.50 -9.95 26.77
C SER A 178 -15.52 -8.97 26.13
N VAL A 179 -15.88 -8.35 25.03
CA VAL A 179 -15.03 -7.34 24.33
C VAL A 179 -15.08 -6.01 25.07
N SER A 180 -16.22 -5.64 25.63
CA SER A 180 -16.38 -4.42 26.43
C SER A 180 -15.53 -4.42 27.71
N GLN A 181 -15.13 -5.58 28.24
CA GLN A 181 -14.23 -5.67 29.40
C GLN A 181 -12.75 -5.53 29.05
N VAL A 182 -12.35 -5.83 27.81
CA VAL A 182 -10.95 -5.76 27.34
C VAL A 182 -10.59 -4.37 26.81
N VAL A 183 -11.57 -3.62 26.29
CA VAL A 183 -11.41 -2.32 25.64
C VAL A 183 -11.59 -1.14 26.60
N SER A 184 -11.27 -1.29 27.89
CA SER A 184 -11.27 -0.24 28.92
C SER A 184 -12.55 0.01 29.70
N ALA A 185 -12.39 0.69 30.84
CA ALA A 185 -13.46 1.12 31.77
C ALA A 185 -14.53 2.09 31.17
N ASP A 186 -14.45 2.35 29.89
CA ASP A 186 -15.36 3.19 29.10
C ASP A 186 -16.34 2.36 28.24
N ALA A 187 -16.59 1.13 28.66
CA ALA A 187 -17.44 0.13 27.98
C ALA A 187 -18.87 0.63 27.67
N THR A 188 -19.35 1.62 28.38
CA THR A 188 -20.64 2.28 28.10
C THR A 188 -20.62 3.10 26.81
N GLN A 189 -19.45 3.41 26.26
CA GLN A 189 -19.32 4.22 25.06
C GLN A 189 -19.33 3.40 23.76
N HIS A 190 -19.07 2.08 23.80
CA HIS A 190 -19.12 1.21 22.63
C HIS A 190 -20.50 0.58 22.37
N ALA A 191 -21.51 0.90 23.16
CA ALA A 191 -22.82 0.28 23.09
C ALA A 191 -23.66 0.62 21.84
N HIS A 192 -23.21 1.56 20.99
CA HIS A 192 -23.93 1.94 19.77
C HIS A 192 -22.95 2.17 18.60
N PRO A 193 -23.31 1.76 17.38
CA PRO A 193 -22.48 2.02 16.20
C PRO A 193 -22.31 3.53 16.00
N ARG A 194 -21.04 4.01 15.93
CA ARG A 194 -20.69 5.41 15.80
C ARG A 194 -20.20 5.71 14.39
N LEU A 195 -20.56 6.88 13.86
CA LEU A 195 -20.04 7.39 12.58
C LEU A 195 -18.73 8.16 12.74
N PHE A 196 -18.43 8.64 13.95
CA PHE A 196 -17.22 9.40 14.25
C PHE A 196 -16.39 8.71 15.33
N PRO A 197 -15.04 8.69 15.20
CA PRO A 197 -14.19 8.12 16.22
C PRO A 197 -14.28 8.90 17.53
N HIS A 198 -14.25 8.18 18.65
CA HIS A 198 -14.05 8.81 19.96
C HIS A 198 -12.55 9.02 20.16
N ILE A 199 -12.11 10.26 20.12
CA ILE A 199 -10.69 10.61 20.18
C ILE A 199 -10.35 11.09 21.59
N THR A 200 -9.71 10.25 22.38
CA THR A 200 -9.09 10.61 23.65
C THR A 200 -7.58 10.83 23.49
N GLY A 201 -6.98 10.21 22.46
CA GLY A 201 -5.57 10.34 22.13
C GLY A 201 -5.26 9.95 20.69
N MET A 202 -4.01 10.12 20.27
CA MET A 202 -3.56 9.77 18.90
C MET A 202 -3.62 8.27 18.63
N SER A 203 -3.54 7.43 19.66
CA SER A 203 -3.64 5.97 19.53
C SER A 203 -5.01 5.51 19.04
N ASP A 204 -6.09 6.24 19.32
CA ASP A 204 -7.45 5.88 18.93
C ASP A 204 -7.69 6.04 17.43
N ILE A 205 -6.90 6.91 16.78
CA ILE A 205 -6.95 7.16 15.35
C ILE A 205 -5.74 6.56 14.60
N ALA A 206 -4.94 5.73 15.26
CA ALA A 206 -3.71 5.19 14.67
C ALA A 206 -3.98 4.32 13.42
N PHE A 207 -5.13 3.67 13.33
CA PHE A 207 -5.54 2.94 12.13
C PHE A 207 -5.72 3.83 10.90
N LEU A 208 -5.94 5.14 11.05
CA LEU A 208 -6.00 6.07 9.92
C LEU A 208 -4.77 5.97 9.03
N ALA A 209 -3.57 5.88 9.60
CA ALA A 209 -2.34 5.74 8.82
C ALA A 209 -2.36 4.44 8.00
N GLY A 210 -2.76 3.32 8.60
CA GLY A 210 -2.92 2.04 7.90
C GLY A 210 -3.98 2.09 6.81
N ILE A 211 -5.10 2.78 7.05
CA ILE A 211 -6.17 2.96 6.05
C ILE A 211 -5.66 3.83 4.89
N LEU A 212 -4.90 4.92 5.14
CA LEU A 212 -4.30 5.70 4.07
C LEU A 212 -3.37 4.85 3.19
N LEU A 213 -2.61 3.92 3.78
CA LEU A 213 -1.76 3.00 3.02
C LEU A 213 -2.56 2.17 2.00
N LEU A 214 -3.78 1.79 2.33
CA LEU A 214 -4.63 1.02 1.42
C LEU A 214 -5.06 1.83 0.19
N PHE A 215 -5.18 3.16 0.33
CA PHE A 215 -5.52 4.07 -0.76
C PHE A 215 -4.30 4.61 -1.51
N ALA A 216 -3.07 4.28 -1.07
CA ALA A 216 -1.82 4.71 -1.70
C ALA A 216 -1.47 3.85 -2.91
N GLY A 217 -0.72 4.41 -3.87
CA GLY A 217 -0.14 3.67 -5.00
C GLY A 217 -0.68 4.04 -6.38
N VAL A 218 -1.61 5.01 -6.49
CA VAL A 218 -2.13 5.45 -7.79
C VAL A 218 -1.04 5.95 -8.73
N GLU A 219 0.04 6.54 -8.20
CA GLU A 219 1.16 7.10 -8.95
C GLU A 219 2.23 6.05 -9.32
N VAL A 220 2.21 4.84 -8.75
CA VAL A 220 3.31 3.87 -8.83
C VAL A 220 3.68 3.47 -10.26
N HIS A 221 2.70 3.44 -11.16
CA HIS A 221 2.92 3.08 -12.56
C HIS A 221 3.24 4.27 -13.47
N ALA A 222 3.48 5.47 -12.92
CA ALA A 222 3.95 6.61 -13.70
C ALA A 222 5.29 6.36 -14.42
N VAL A 223 6.12 5.45 -13.90
CA VAL A 223 7.37 5.01 -14.56
C VAL A 223 7.13 4.30 -15.90
N HIS A 224 5.92 3.77 -16.12
CA HIS A 224 5.50 3.11 -17.36
C HIS A 224 4.69 4.04 -18.28
N ALA A 225 4.45 5.29 -17.90
CA ALA A 225 3.69 6.22 -18.73
C ALA A 225 4.26 6.38 -20.16
N PRO A 226 5.60 6.39 -20.40
CA PRO A 226 6.16 6.48 -21.74
C PRO A 226 5.81 5.30 -22.66
N GLU A 227 5.37 4.17 -22.12
CA GLU A 227 5.02 2.96 -22.88
C GLU A 227 3.58 3.02 -23.46
N LEU A 228 2.79 4.03 -23.06
CA LEU A 228 1.43 4.25 -23.56
C LEU A 228 1.44 4.87 -24.96
N LYS A 229 0.41 4.59 -25.75
CA LYS A 229 0.24 5.22 -27.08
C LYS A 229 -0.02 6.72 -26.98
N GLU A 230 -0.87 7.15 -26.04
CA GLU A 230 -1.20 8.54 -25.73
C GLU A 230 -1.03 8.79 -24.22
N PRO A 231 0.21 8.84 -23.71
CA PRO A 231 0.47 8.83 -22.26
C PRO A 231 -0.18 10.02 -21.54
N GLN A 232 -0.19 11.18 -22.17
CA GLN A 232 -0.74 12.40 -21.59
C GLN A 232 -2.26 12.34 -21.33
N LYS A 233 -3.01 11.53 -22.09
CA LYS A 233 -4.46 11.36 -21.92
C LYS A 233 -4.81 10.09 -21.17
N GLN A 234 -4.08 9.01 -21.44
CA GLN A 234 -4.39 7.69 -20.91
C GLN A 234 -4.00 7.54 -19.44
N PHE A 235 -2.88 8.14 -19.02
CA PHE A 235 -2.42 8.05 -17.64
C PHE A 235 -3.40 8.70 -16.64
N PRO A 236 -3.86 9.96 -16.80
CA PRO A 236 -4.86 10.54 -15.91
C PRO A 236 -6.16 9.73 -15.83
N LYS A 237 -6.67 9.24 -16.97
CA LYS A 237 -7.88 8.41 -17.00
C LYS A 237 -7.70 7.10 -16.21
N ALA A 238 -6.52 6.48 -16.31
CA ALA A 238 -6.20 5.26 -15.58
C ALA A 238 -6.18 5.52 -14.05
N MET A 239 -5.60 6.65 -13.62
CA MET A 239 -5.59 7.04 -12.20
C MET A 239 -6.99 7.28 -11.64
N PHE A 240 -7.83 8.03 -12.36
CA PHE A 240 -9.21 8.31 -11.90
C PHE A 240 -10.06 7.04 -11.83
N LEU A 241 -9.94 6.16 -12.82
CA LEU A 241 -10.66 4.90 -12.82
C LEU A 241 -10.21 4.00 -11.66
N ALA A 242 -8.91 3.91 -11.42
CA ALA A 242 -8.37 3.15 -10.30
C ALA A 242 -8.85 3.70 -8.95
N ALA A 243 -8.85 5.02 -8.77
CA ALA A 243 -9.34 5.66 -7.56
C ALA A 243 -10.83 5.39 -7.31
N LEU A 244 -11.67 5.46 -8.36
CA LEU A 244 -13.11 5.18 -8.24
C LEU A 244 -13.39 3.72 -7.86
N ILE A 245 -12.70 2.76 -8.48
CA ILE A 245 -12.85 1.34 -8.18
C ILE A 245 -12.37 1.06 -6.74
N SER A 246 -11.25 1.68 -6.32
CA SER A 246 -10.71 1.54 -4.97
C SER A 246 -11.70 2.01 -3.91
N PHE A 247 -12.25 3.21 -4.09
CA PHE A 247 -13.24 3.76 -3.17
C PHE A 247 -14.46 2.84 -3.03
N GLY A 248 -15.02 2.39 -4.15
CA GLY A 248 -16.20 1.50 -4.13
C GLY A 248 -15.92 0.16 -3.45
N LEU A 249 -14.80 -0.48 -3.81
CA LEU A 249 -14.48 -1.80 -3.27
C LEU A 249 -14.11 -1.74 -1.77
N PHE A 250 -13.34 -0.74 -1.36
CA PHE A 250 -12.99 -0.60 0.05
C PHE A 250 -14.21 -0.28 0.91
N THR A 251 -15.08 0.64 0.46
CA THR A 251 -16.28 0.98 1.22
C THR A 251 -17.24 -0.20 1.35
N LEU A 252 -17.64 -0.78 0.21
CA LEU A 252 -18.63 -1.86 0.20
C LEU A 252 -18.05 -3.15 0.77
N GLY A 253 -16.80 -3.46 0.48
CA GLY A 253 -16.13 -4.67 0.97
C GLY A 253 -15.92 -4.65 2.48
N SER A 254 -15.49 -3.52 3.06
CA SER A 254 -15.31 -3.40 4.51
C SER A 254 -16.64 -3.43 5.25
N LEU A 255 -17.65 -2.76 4.71
CA LEU A 255 -19.02 -2.85 5.25
C LEU A 255 -19.54 -4.29 5.22
N ALA A 256 -19.27 -5.03 4.14
CA ALA A 256 -19.66 -6.43 4.04
C ALA A 256 -19.01 -7.31 5.13
N VAL A 257 -17.71 -7.09 5.40
CA VAL A 257 -17.01 -7.78 6.50
C VAL A 257 -17.64 -7.42 7.85
N ALA A 258 -17.87 -6.12 8.12
CA ALA A 258 -18.43 -5.65 9.40
C ALA A 258 -19.86 -6.13 9.64
N VAL A 259 -20.67 -6.28 8.59
CA VAL A 259 -22.04 -6.80 8.67
C VAL A 259 -22.07 -8.28 9.08
N ILE A 260 -21.11 -9.07 8.59
CA ILE A 260 -21.13 -10.53 8.71
C ILE A 260 -20.32 -11.02 9.91
N THR A 261 -19.15 -10.44 10.16
CA THR A 261 -18.17 -11.00 11.09
C THR A 261 -18.21 -10.27 12.42
N PRO A 262 -18.44 -10.97 13.55
CA PRO A 262 -18.35 -10.40 14.88
C PRO A 262 -16.99 -9.76 15.15
N TYR A 263 -16.98 -8.64 15.89
CA TYR A 263 -15.79 -7.82 16.14
C TYR A 263 -14.60 -8.62 16.68
N ASP A 264 -14.84 -9.51 17.64
CA ASP A 264 -13.85 -10.37 18.29
C ASP A 264 -13.21 -11.41 17.34
N GLN A 265 -13.85 -11.69 16.20
CA GLN A 265 -13.37 -12.62 15.18
C GLN A 265 -12.67 -11.92 14.00
N ILE A 266 -12.67 -10.58 13.96
CA ILE A 266 -12.01 -9.81 12.89
C ILE A 266 -10.50 -9.75 13.17
N ASN A 267 -9.76 -10.70 12.60
CA ASN A 267 -8.30 -10.66 12.60
C ASN A 267 -7.78 -9.89 11.37
N LEU A 268 -6.74 -9.06 11.53
CA LEU A 268 -6.20 -8.21 10.45
C LEU A 268 -5.71 -9.00 9.23
N GLN A 269 -5.22 -10.22 9.42
CA GLN A 269 -4.69 -11.04 8.32
C GLN A 269 -5.69 -12.06 7.80
N SER A 270 -6.50 -12.65 8.67
CA SER A 270 -7.37 -13.77 8.31
C SER A 270 -8.87 -13.42 8.33
N GLY A 271 -9.27 -12.24 8.85
CA GLY A 271 -10.67 -11.87 9.01
C GLY A 271 -11.51 -11.94 7.74
N LEU A 272 -10.94 -11.64 6.58
CA LEU A 272 -11.63 -11.81 5.30
C LEU A 272 -12.04 -13.27 5.04
N PHE A 273 -11.14 -14.23 5.34
CA PHE A 273 -11.41 -15.66 5.14
C PHE A 273 -12.40 -16.19 6.18
N THR A 274 -12.36 -15.65 7.40
CA THR A 274 -13.35 -15.91 8.44
C THR A 274 -14.74 -15.47 7.96
N THR A 275 -14.87 -14.31 7.33
CA THR A 275 -16.12 -13.82 6.76
C THR A 275 -16.67 -14.77 5.69
N PHE A 276 -15.84 -15.24 4.77
CA PHE A 276 -16.26 -16.25 3.78
C PHE A 276 -16.70 -17.54 4.46
N ASP A 277 -15.95 -18.00 5.46
CA ASP A 277 -16.23 -19.25 6.17
C ASP A 277 -17.56 -19.21 6.91
N ILE A 278 -17.88 -18.11 7.59
CA ILE A 278 -19.16 -17.88 8.29
C ILE A 278 -20.32 -18.04 7.30
N VAL A 279 -20.30 -17.30 6.19
CA VAL A 279 -21.42 -17.29 5.24
C VAL A 279 -21.53 -18.62 4.49
N PHE A 280 -20.44 -19.15 3.97
CA PHE A 280 -20.49 -20.39 3.21
C PHE A 280 -20.87 -21.61 4.06
N LYS A 281 -20.49 -21.65 5.34
CA LYS A 281 -20.97 -22.67 6.28
C LYS A 281 -22.44 -22.50 6.58
N HIS A 282 -22.94 -21.28 6.79
CA HIS A 282 -24.34 -20.99 7.00
C HIS A 282 -25.21 -21.52 5.85
N TYR A 283 -24.77 -21.28 4.60
CA TYR A 283 -25.47 -21.78 3.41
C TYR A 283 -25.05 -23.20 2.98
N ARG A 284 -24.31 -23.95 3.81
CA ARG A 284 -23.86 -25.35 3.59
C ARG A 284 -23.01 -25.56 2.35
N VAL A 285 -22.28 -24.55 1.94
CA VAL A 285 -21.33 -24.57 0.81
C VAL A 285 -19.89 -24.25 1.26
N GLY A 286 -19.51 -24.68 2.45
CA GLY A 286 -18.20 -24.33 3.09
C GLY A 286 -16.97 -24.58 2.24
N TRP A 287 -17.01 -25.52 1.29
CA TRP A 287 -15.92 -25.77 0.36
C TRP A 287 -15.56 -24.55 -0.51
N LEU A 288 -16.51 -23.61 -0.70
CA LEU A 288 -16.26 -22.37 -1.45
C LEU A 288 -15.24 -21.46 -0.74
N THR A 289 -15.07 -21.56 0.59
CA THR A 289 -14.01 -20.84 1.31
C THR A 289 -12.64 -21.20 0.75
N ASN A 290 -12.38 -22.48 0.49
CA ASN A 290 -11.12 -22.95 -0.08
C ASN A 290 -10.90 -22.37 -1.49
N VAL A 291 -11.96 -22.34 -2.32
CA VAL A 291 -11.91 -21.81 -3.68
C VAL A 291 -11.63 -20.29 -3.66
N MET A 292 -12.37 -19.52 -2.84
CA MET A 292 -12.16 -18.07 -2.71
C MET A 292 -10.76 -17.77 -2.19
N SER A 293 -10.28 -18.55 -1.23
CA SER A 293 -8.93 -18.42 -0.69
C SER A 293 -7.85 -18.65 -1.76
N LEU A 294 -8.03 -19.66 -2.63
CA LEU A 294 -7.13 -19.90 -3.78
C LEU A 294 -7.12 -18.71 -4.74
N LEU A 295 -8.29 -18.18 -5.10
CA LEU A 295 -8.40 -17.05 -6.01
C LEU A 295 -7.74 -15.79 -5.42
N ILE A 296 -7.96 -15.53 -4.13
CA ILE A 296 -7.35 -14.41 -3.41
C ILE A 296 -5.83 -14.56 -3.36
N ALA A 297 -5.30 -15.76 -3.03
CA ALA A 297 -3.86 -16.02 -3.05
C ALA A 297 -3.25 -15.69 -4.42
N PHE A 298 -3.91 -16.14 -5.50
CA PHE A 298 -3.49 -15.82 -6.87
C PHE A 298 -3.48 -14.31 -7.14
N GLY A 299 -4.55 -13.59 -6.74
CA GLY A 299 -4.64 -12.14 -6.90
C GLY A 299 -3.55 -11.38 -6.15
N VAL A 300 -3.29 -11.77 -4.90
CA VAL A 300 -2.26 -11.16 -4.06
C VAL A 300 -0.87 -11.34 -4.65
N LEU A 301 -0.52 -12.57 -5.06
CA LEU A 301 0.79 -12.87 -5.65
C LEU A 301 0.97 -12.15 -6.99
N ALA A 302 -0.09 -12.04 -7.79
CA ALA A 302 -0.08 -11.27 -9.03
C ALA A 302 0.12 -9.76 -8.76
N GLY A 303 -0.51 -9.21 -7.71
CA GLY A 303 -0.32 -7.84 -7.23
C GLY A 303 1.13 -7.57 -6.80
N VAL A 304 1.76 -8.50 -6.08
CA VAL A 304 3.18 -8.41 -5.68
C VAL A 304 4.09 -8.20 -6.89
N MET A 305 3.86 -8.91 -8.00
CA MET A 305 4.66 -8.76 -9.23
C MET A 305 4.53 -7.35 -9.84
N SER A 306 3.33 -6.73 -9.75
CA SER A 306 3.12 -5.35 -10.19
C SER A 306 4.00 -4.37 -9.41
N TRP A 307 4.04 -4.52 -8.09
CA TRP A 307 4.84 -3.69 -7.21
C TRP A 307 6.34 -3.94 -7.34
N ILE A 308 6.78 -5.17 -7.59
CA ILE A 308 8.19 -5.49 -7.87
C ILE A 308 8.68 -4.69 -9.08
N SER A 309 7.90 -4.58 -10.14
CA SER A 309 8.34 -3.95 -11.39
C SER A 309 8.33 -2.41 -11.34
N GLY A 310 7.36 -1.79 -10.70
CA GLY A 310 7.17 -0.33 -10.70
C GLY A 310 8.31 0.45 -10.02
N PRO A 311 8.41 0.46 -8.70
CA PRO A 311 9.40 1.25 -7.99
C PRO A 311 10.85 0.87 -8.28
N SER A 312 11.14 -0.43 -8.49
CA SER A 312 12.48 -0.90 -8.84
C SER A 312 12.94 -0.40 -10.21
N ARG A 313 12.00 -0.23 -11.18
CA ARG A 313 12.30 0.40 -12.47
C ARG A 313 12.56 1.90 -12.32
N GLY A 314 11.82 2.58 -11.45
CA GLY A 314 12.11 3.98 -11.09
C GLY A 314 13.51 4.14 -10.51
N LEU A 315 13.94 3.22 -9.64
CA LEU A 315 15.28 3.21 -9.08
C LEU A 315 16.37 2.95 -10.16
N LEU A 316 16.09 2.13 -11.17
CA LEU A 316 16.99 1.92 -12.31
C LEU A 316 17.23 3.23 -13.09
N TRP A 317 16.23 4.09 -13.23
CA TRP A 317 16.39 5.40 -13.87
C TRP A 317 17.42 6.24 -13.13
N THR A 318 17.37 6.27 -11.80
CA THR A 318 18.35 7.03 -11.00
C THR A 318 19.76 6.43 -11.10
N ALA A 319 19.87 5.11 -11.22
CA ALA A 319 21.15 4.45 -11.46
C ALA A 319 21.75 4.89 -12.80
N LYS A 320 20.95 4.92 -13.87
CA LYS A 320 21.38 5.38 -15.21
C LYS A 320 21.84 6.84 -15.20
N GLU A 321 21.25 7.69 -14.38
CA GLU A 321 21.65 9.08 -14.19
C GLU A 321 22.85 9.26 -13.23
N GLY A 322 23.44 8.16 -12.73
CA GLY A 322 24.65 8.22 -11.89
C GLY A 322 24.39 8.50 -10.41
N GLN A 323 23.13 8.40 -9.93
CA GLN A 323 22.79 8.56 -8.51
C GLN A 323 23.09 7.30 -7.68
N LEU A 324 23.31 6.16 -8.33
CA LEU A 324 23.60 4.87 -7.73
C LEU A 324 24.87 4.24 -8.31
N PRO A 325 25.52 3.31 -7.58
CA PRO A 325 26.69 2.59 -8.09
C PRO A 325 26.43 1.86 -9.41
N GLU A 326 27.47 1.73 -10.24
CA GLU A 326 27.40 1.15 -11.59
C GLU A 326 26.77 -0.26 -11.62
N PHE A 327 27.06 -1.10 -10.63
CA PHE A 327 26.51 -2.45 -10.60
C PHE A 327 24.97 -2.50 -10.50
N MET A 328 24.34 -1.43 -10.02
CA MET A 328 22.88 -1.29 -9.94
C MET A 328 22.22 -1.08 -11.32
N LYS A 329 22.99 -0.71 -12.33
CA LYS A 329 22.50 -0.52 -13.72
C LYS A 329 22.28 -1.83 -14.46
N LYS A 330 22.75 -2.97 -13.92
CA LYS A 330 22.71 -4.27 -14.61
C LYS A 330 21.26 -4.70 -14.88
N THR A 331 20.97 -4.92 -16.16
CA THR A 331 19.71 -5.48 -16.63
C THR A 331 19.96 -6.82 -17.34
N ASN A 332 18.92 -7.67 -17.39
CA ASN A 332 18.94 -8.88 -18.18
C ASN A 332 18.56 -8.60 -19.65
N LYS A 333 18.51 -9.66 -20.49
CA LYS A 333 18.10 -9.57 -21.90
C LYS A 333 16.68 -9.03 -22.11
N ASN A 334 15.84 -9.08 -21.09
CA ASN A 334 14.47 -8.55 -21.10
C ASN A 334 14.39 -7.10 -20.57
N GLY A 335 15.52 -6.44 -20.32
CA GLY A 335 15.59 -5.07 -19.79
C GLY A 335 15.22 -4.93 -18.31
N VAL A 336 15.13 -6.04 -17.56
CA VAL A 336 14.76 -6.03 -16.13
C VAL A 336 16.01 -5.87 -15.26
N GLN A 337 15.91 -5.05 -14.23
CA GLN A 337 16.96 -4.64 -13.28
C GLN A 337 17.35 -5.74 -12.28
N VAL A 338 18.27 -6.63 -12.66
CA VAL A 338 18.58 -7.86 -11.90
C VAL A 338 19.12 -7.55 -10.52
N ASN A 339 20.16 -6.70 -10.41
CA ASN A 339 20.86 -6.48 -9.14
C ASN A 339 19.99 -5.74 -8.13
N ILE A 340 19.13 -4.82 -8.59
CA ILE A 340 18.15 -4.14 -7.74
C ILE A 340 17.17 -5.17 -7.15
N LEU A 341 16.65 -6.08 -7.99
CA LEU A 341 15.70 -7.10 -7.53
C LEU A 341 16.33 -8.14 -6.59
N VAL A 342 17.60 -8.50 -6.81
CA VAL A 342 18.33 -9.40 -5.89
C VAL A 342 18.52 -8.76 -4.52
N ILE A 343 18.99 -7.50 -4.47
CA ILE A 343 19.13 -6.77 -3.20
C ILE A 343 17.79 -6.64 -2.49
N GLN A 344 16.74 -6.28 -3.24
CA GLN A 344 15.38 -6.21 -2.74
C GLN A 344 14.95 -7.54 -2.12
N GLY A 345 15.20 -8.67 -2.80
CA GLY A 345 14.88 -10.01 -2.32
C GLY A 345 15.62 -10.38 -1.03
N CYS A 346 16.89 -10.03 -0.91
CA CYS A 346 17.65 -10.23 0.33
C CYS A 346 17.06 -9.45 1.51
N ILE A 347 16.72 -8.17 1.29
CA ILE A 347 16.10 -7.33 2.34
C ILE A 347 14.73 -7.89 2.73
N VAL A 348 13.89 -8.26 1.77
CA VAL A 348 12.56 -8.86 2.03
C VAL A 348 12.71 -10.16 2.81
N SER A 349 13.72 -10.99 2.51
CA SER A 349 13.96 -12.23 3.24
C SER A 349 14.30 -11.98 4.72
N VAL A 350 15.15 -10.97 4.98
CA VAL A 350 15.48 -10.55 6.36
C VAL A 350 14.23 -10.02 7.07
N LEU A 351 13.43 -9.15 6.42
CA LEU A 351 12.22 -8.61 7.04
C LEU A 351 11.14 -9.67 7.25
N SER A 352 11.01 -10.64 6.35
CA SER A 352 10.06 -11.75 6.51
C SER A 352 10.45 -12.69 7.65
N SER A 353 11.75 -12.77 7.99
CA SER A 353 12.20 -13.55 9.16
C SER A 353 11.72 -12.98 10.50
N LEU A 354 11.24 -11.72 10.54
CA LEU A 354 10.61 -11.16 11.74
C LEU A 354 9.39 -11.97 12.17
N TYR A 355 8.62 -12.55 11.25
CA TYR A 355 7.51 -13.45 11.59
C TYR A 355 7.97 -14.69 12.35
N ILE A 356 9.19 -15.19 12.04
CA ILE A 356 9.76 -16.37 12.70
C ILE A 356 10.23 -16.03 14.13
N VAL A 357 10.79 -14.82 14.30
CA VAL A 357 11.40 -14.39 15.56
C VAL A 357 10.36 -13.79 16.52
N MET A 358 9.36 -13.09 16.01
CA MET A 358 8.32 -12.47 16.82
C MET A 358 7.28 -13.51 17.25
N LYS A 359 6.84 -13.44 18.51
CA LYS A 359 5.85 -14.39 19.07
C LYS A 359 4.45 -14.21 18.47
N ASP A 360 4.13 -13.01 18.00
CA ASP A 360 2.81 -12.64 17.48
C ASP A 360 2.94 -12.14 16.04
N VAL A 361 2.27 -12.85 15.13
CA VAL A 361 2.25 -12.55 13.69
C VAL A 361 1.56 -11.20 13.42
N SER A 362 0.50 -10.87 14.18
CA SER A 362 -0.26 -9.62 14.00
C SER A 362 0.57 -8.40 14.40
N VAL A 363 1.36 -8.50 15.47
CA VAL A 363 2.26 -7.43 15.91
C VAL A 363 3.36 -7.18 14.88
N ALA A 364 3.99 -8.26 14.36
CA ALA A 364 4.98 -8.14 13.28
C ALA A 364 4.38 -7.50 12.03
N PHE A 365 3.18 -7.92 11.65
CA PHE A 365 2.45 -7.37 10.52
C PHE A 365 2.19 -5.87 10.68
N PHE A 366 1.71 -5.45 11.87
CA PHE A 366 1.39 -4.06 12.11
C PHE A 366 2.63 -3.16 12.16
N LEU A 367 3.71 -3.62 12.79
CA LEU A 367 4.98 -2.90 12.84
C LEU A 367 5.55 -2.63 11.44
N LEU A 368 5.56 -3.66 10.57
CA LEU A 368 5.99 -3.53 9.18
C LEU A 368 5.07 -2.61 8.38
N SER A 369 3.75 -2.66 8.64
CA SER A 369 2.78 -1.77 8.01
C SER A 369 2.99 -0.31 8.41
N ALA A 370 3.20 -0.02 9.69
CA ALA A 370 3.46 1.32 10.20
C ALA A 370 4.76 1.92 9.62
N LEU A 371 5.82 1.13 9.54
CA LEU A 371 7.08 1.56 8.92
C LEU A 371 6.90 1.82 7.41
N THR A 372 6.18 0.95 6.73
CA THR A 372 5.82 1.12 5.31
C THR A 372 5.12 2.45 5.07
N ILE A 373 4.04 2.72 5.83
CA ILE A 373 3.25 3.94 5.61
C ILE A 373 4.05 5.19 5.94
N GLY A 374 4.83 5.21 7.03
CA GLY A 374 5.66 6.34 7.41
C GLY A 374 6.60 6.76 6.29
N LEU A 375 7.31 5.82 5.67
CA LEU A 375 8.20 6.07 4.54
C LEU A 375 7.45 6.55 3.29
N TYR A 376 6.28 5.99 3.01
CA TYR A 376 5.48 6.35 1.84
C TYR A 376 4.86 7.74 1.96
N LEU A 377 4.40 8.11 3.15
CA LEU A 377 3.83 9.44 3.40
C LEU A 377 4.87 10.55 3.19
N ILE A 378 6.15 10.32 3.53
CA ILE A 378 7.23 11.28 3.23
C ILE A 378 7.34 11.49 1.71
N MET A 379 7.31 10.42 0.92
CA MET A 379 7.33 10.51 -0.54
C MET A 379 6.13 11.30 -1.08
N TYR A 380 4.92 11.07 -0.55
CA TYR A 380 3.74 11.84 -0.94
C TYR A 380 3.86 13.33 -0.59
N MET A 381 4.39 13.67 0.58
CA MET A 381 4.69 15.07 0.92
C MET A 381 5.63 15.71 -0.11
N MET A 382 6.67 15.00 -0.54
CA MET A 382 7.58 15.48 -1.59
C MET A 382 6.86 15.65 -2.94
N MET A 383 5.97 14.75 -3.31
CA MET A 383 5.17 14.81 -4.52
C MET A 383 4.23 16.02 -4.54
N TYR A 384 3.50 16.26 -3.45
CA TYR A 384 2.62 17.44 -3.34
C TYR A 384 3.41 18.76 -3.39
N ALA A 385 4.52 18.83 -2.65
CA ALA A 385 5.41 20.00 -2.67
C ALA A 385 5.98 20.25 -4.09
N ALA A 386 6.31 19.18 -4.83
CA ALA A 386 6.75 19.28 -6.22
C ALA A 386 5.65 19.84 -7.12
N GLY A 387 4.41 19.35 -7.01
CA GLY A 387 3.25 19.84 -7.76
C GLY A 387 3.02 21.34 -7.56
N ILE A 388 3.05 21.78 -6.29
CA ILE A 388 2.89 23.21 -5.95
C ILE A 388 4.05 24.02 -6.53
N ARG A 389 5.30 23.61 -6.30
CA ARG A 389 6.50 24.34 -6.75
C ARG A 389 6.56 24.51 -8.26
N LEU A 390 6.26 23.47 -9.02
CA LEU A 390 6.28 23.48 -10.49
C LEU A 390 5.24 24.43 -11.12
N ARG A 391 4.19 24.80 -10.40
CA ARG A 391 3.25 25.83 -10.84
C ARG A 391 3.85 27.24 -10.82
N TYR A 392 4.94 27.44 -10.03
CA TYR A 392 5.65 28.71 -9.93
C TYR A 392 6.93 28.72 -10.76
N THR A 393 7.71 27.64 -10.72
CA THR A 393 9.03 27.59 -11.39
C THR A 393 8.94 27.24 -12.86
N GLN A 394 7.89 26.51 -13.28
CA GLN A 394 7.68 26.08 -14.67
C GLN A 394 6.22 26.30 -15.08
N PRO A 395 5.72 27.54 -15.12
CA PRO A 395 4.30 27.84 -15.44
C PRO A 395 3.92 27.40 -16.86
N ASP A 396 4.85 27.47 -17.80
CA ASP A 396 4.65 27.17 -19.24
C ASP A 396 4.85 25.68 -19.57
N LEU A 397 5.20 24.84 -18.57
CA LEU A 397 5.36 23.41 -18.79
C LEU A 397 4.07 22.82 -19.37
N PRO A 398 4.14 22.12 -20.54
CA PRO A 398 2.96 21.50 -21.14
C PRO A 398 2.35 20.45 -20.21
N ARG A 399 1.06 20.63 -19.90
CA ARG A 399 0.28 19.71 -19.05
C ARG A 399 -1.03 19.43 -19.77
N SER A 400 -1.25 18.18 -20.15
CA SER A 400 -2.53 17.78 -20.77
C SER A 400 -3.66 17.69 -19.76
N TYR A 401 -3.32 17.48 -18.50
CA TYR A 401 -4.21 17.62 -17.37
C TYR A 401 -3.64 18.65 -16.40
N ARG A 402 -4.51 19.53 -15.91
CA ARG A 402 -4.16 20.53 -14.88
C ARG A 402 -5.17 20.46 -13.75
N VAL A 403 -4.71 20.47 -12.51
CA VAL A 403 -5.57 20.61 -11.34
C VAL A 403 -6.37 21.90 -11.48
N PRO A 404 -7.73 21.85 -11.38
CA PRO A 404 -8.60 23.03 -11.55
C PRO A 404 -8.28 24.14 -10.54
N GLY A 405 -8.65 25.39 -10.88
CA GLY A 405 -8.47 26.54 -9.99
C GLY A 405 -7.08 27.19 -10.02
N GLY A 406 -6.23 26.85 -11.00
CA GLY A 406 -4.93 27.50 -11.17
C GLY A 406 -3.96 27.26 -10.00
N LYS A 407 -3.26 28.31 -9.55
CA LYS A 407 -2.34 28.21 -8.40
C LYS A 407 -3.11 28.00 -7.09
N ALA A 408 -4.24 28.67 -6.91
CA ALA A 408 -5.08 28.53 -5.71
C ALA A 408 -5.64 27.10 -5.60
N GLY A 409 -6.15 26.52 -6.71
CA GLY A 409 -6.62 25.14 -6.74
C GLY A 409 -5.52 24.14 -6.41
N MET A 410 -4.30 24.35 -6.91
CA MET A 410 -3.15 23.51 -6.56
C MET A 410 -2.80 23.62 -5.07
N TRP A 411 -2.91 24.79 -4.44
CA TRP A 411 -2.72 24.94 -3.01
C TRP A 411 -3.83 24.28 -2.19
N CYS A 412 -5.09 24.41 -2.62
CA CYS A 412 -6.20 23.71 -1.94
C CYS A 412 -6.04 22.19 -2.01
N ILE A 413 -5.78 21.65 -3.20
CA ILE A 413 -5.66 20.19 -3.41
C ILE A 413 -4.31 19.66 -2.92
N GLY A 414 -3.21 20.18 -3.42
CA GLY A 414 -1.86 19.70 -3.07
C GLY A 414 -1.43 20.10 -1.67
N GLY A 415 -1.78 21.31 -1.22
CA GLY A 415 -1.49 21.79 0.14
C GLY A 415 -2.37 21.09 1.17
N GLY A 416 -3.67 20.92 0.90
CA GLY A 416 -4.57 20.12 1.73
C GLY A 416 -4.12 18.67 1.85
N GLY A 417 -3.77 18.04 0.72
CA GLY A 417 -3.20 16.69 0.70
C GLY A 417 -1.88 16.59 1.47
N PHE A 418 -0.99 17.58 1.35
CA PHE A 418 0.25 17.65 2.13
C PHE A 418 -0.02 17.68 3.63
N LEU A 419 -0.94 18.53 4.10
CA LEU A 419 -1.28 18.64 5.52
C LEU A 419 -1.95 17.37 6.05
N ALA A 420 -2.84 16.75 5.27
CA ALA A 420 -3.47 15.49 5.64
C ALA A 420 -2.43 14.36 5.78
N VAL A 421 -1.48 14.29 4.85
CA VAL A 421 -0.38 13.31 4.87
C VAL A 421 0.58 13.59 6.03
N LEU A 422 0.89 14.84 6.32
CA LEU A 422 1.71 15.22 7.48
C LEU A 422 1.04 14.83 8.79
N PHE A 423 -0.26 15.05 8.92
CA PHE A 423 -1.04 14.60 10.07
C PHE A 423 -0.99 13.08 10.22
N ALA A 424 -1.29 12.33 9.15
CA ALA A 424 -1.23 10.87 9.17
C ALA A 424 0.18 10.35 9.48
N PHE A 425 1.23 11.02 9.00
CA PHE A 425 2.62 10.70 9.33
C PHE A 425 2.89 10.82 10.83
N THR A 426 2.40 11.88 11.48
CA THR A 426 2.54 12.03 12.94
C THR A 426 1.81 10.93 13.68
N VAL A 427 0.61 10.55 13.24
CA VAL A 427 -0.19 9.47 13.82
C VAL A 427 0.50 8.11 13.72
N THR A 428 1.30 7.86 12.68
CA THR A 428 2.02 6.58 12.50
C THR A 428 2.93 6.19 13.66
N PHE A 429 3.40 7.14 14.44
CA PHE A 429 4.28 6.89 15.59
C PHE A 429 3.56 6.44 16.86
N PHE A 430 2.24 6.46 16.86
CA PHE A 430 1.43 6.04 18.00
C PHE A 430 0.92 4.61 17.77
N PRO A 431 1.09 3.69 18.74
CA PRO A 431 0.53 2.35 18.62
C PRO A 431 -1.00 2.42 18.68
N PRO A 432 -1.72 1.63 17.86
CA PRO A 432 -3.17 1.61 17.90
C PRO A 432 -3.67 1.01 19.21
N SER A 433 -4.71 1.63 19.79
CA SER A 433 -5.36 1.14 21.00
C SER A 433 -6.03 -0.23 20.83
N GLN A 434 -6.36 -0.60 19.59
CA GLN A 434 -7.02 -1.85 19.21
C GLN A 434 -6.08 -3.08 19.21
N LEU A 435 -4.76 -2.90 19.30
CA LEU A 435 -3.81 -4.01 19.23
C LEU A 435 -3.00 -4.16 20.52
N PRO A 436 -2.75 -5.40 20.99
CA PRO A 436 -1.94 -5.68 22.17
C PRO A 436 -0.43 -5.55 21.86
N VAL A 437 0.06 -4.31 21.69
CA VAL A 437 1.45 -4.05 21.23
C VAL A 437 2.49 -4.28 22.34
N GLY A 438 2.07 -4.61 23.54
CA GLY A 438 2.92 -4.84 24.71
C GLY A 438 3.53 -3.55 25.28
N SER A 439 4.58 -3.02 24.66
CA SER A 439 5.22 -1.76 25.10
C SER A 439 5.04 -0.66 24.04
N PRO A 440 4.23 0.38 24.32
CA PRO A 440 4.07 1.54 23.44
C PRO A 440 5.39 2.24 23.11
N ALA A 441 6.28 2.37 24.10
CA ALA A 441 7.57 3.01 23.91
C ALA A 441 8.49 2.21 22.95
N LEU A 442 8.47 0.88 23.04
CA LEU A 442 9.24 0.02 22.14
C LEU A 442 8.71 0.13 20.70
N TYR A 443 7.39 0.10 20.53
CA TYR A 443 6.76 0.29 19.23
C TYR A 443 7.18 1.63 18.58
N THR A 444 6.95 2.74 19.30
CA THR A 444 7.31 4.08 18.83
C THR A 444 8.82 4.16 18.52
N GLY A 445 9.68 3.62 19.39
CA GLY A 445 11.12 3.58 19.17
C GLY A 445 11.53 2.82 17.92
N LEU A 446 10.92 1.68 17.63
CA LEU A 446 11.20 0.88 16.42
C LEU A 446 10.72 1.59 15.14
N VAL A 447 9.55 2.21 15.16
CA VAL A 447 9.01 2.94 13.99
C VAL A 447 9.87 4.19 13.73
N VAL A 448 10.24 4.96 14.76
CA VAL A 448 11.11 6.13 14.63
C VAL A 448 12.49 5.71 14.12
N ALA A 449 13.14 4.74 14.75
CA ALA A 449 14.47 4.28 14.36
C ALA A 449 14.48 3.75 12.91
N GLY A 450 13.50 2.93 12.55
CA GLY A 450 13.35 2.41 11.18
C GLY A 450 13.15 3.52 10.16
N THR A 451 12.27 4.49 10.45
CA THR A 451 12.02 5.65 9.57
C THR A 451 13.31 6.47 9.38
N VAL A 452 14.01 6.78 10.46
CA VAL A 452 15.27 7.56 10.42
C VAL A 452 16.35 6.80 9.64
N VAL A 453 16.53 5.51 9.89
CA VAL A 453 17.53 4.69 9.19
C VAL A 453 17.24 4.66 7.69
N PHE A 454 16.01 4.34 7.28
CA PHE A 454 15.67 4.26 5.86
C PHE A 454 15.69 5.61 5.15
N LEU A 455 15.39 6.71 5.85
CA LEU A 455 15.51 8.06 5.29
C LEU A 455 16.98 8.50 5.16
N ALA A 456 17.85 8.09 6.06
CA ALA A 456 19.27 8.43 6.01
C ALA A 456 20.01 7.78 4.83
N ILE A 457 19.61 6.56 4.42
CA ILE A 457 20.28 5.82 3.35
C ILE A 457 20.38 6.60 2.04
N PRO A 458 19.31 7.15 1.44
CA PRO A 458 19.43 7.89 0.18
C PRO A 458 20.25 9.18 0.33
N ILE A 459 20.22 9.81 1.50
CA ILE A 459 21.02 11.01 1.79
C ILE A 459 22.52 10.64 1.79
N VAL A 460 22.89 9.57 2.49
CA VAL A 460 24.29 9.07 2.55
C VAL A 460 24.78 8.66 1.16
N ILE A 461 23.97 7.92 0.39
CA ILE A 461 24.30 7.53 -0.98
C ILE A 461 24.50 8.76 -1.86
N SER A 462 23.61 9.74 -1.79
CA SER A 462 23.73 11.00 -2.56
C SER A 462 25.00 11.76 -2.25
N ILE A 463 25.38 11.87 -0.98
CA ILE A 463 26.63 12.52 -0.56
C ILE A 463 27.84 11.75 -1.08
N ALA A 464 27.87 10.44 -0.95
CA ALA A 464 28.96 9.58 -1.40
C ALA A 464 29.17 9.67 -2.93
N MET A 465 28.07 9.61 -3.70
CA MET A 465 28.12 9.71 -5.17
C MET A 465 28.53 11.11 -5.62
N GLY A 466 28.07 12.17 -4.96
CA GLY A 466 28.48 13.56 -5.23
C GLY A 466 29.98 13.78 -5.01
N ARG A 467 30.54 13.21 -3.92
CA ARG A 467 31.99 13.25 -3.67
C ARG A 467 32.78 12.51 -4.74
N ARG A 468 32.31 11.34 -5.18
CA ARG A 468 32.95 10.55 -6.24
C ARG A 468 32.96 11.28 -7.58
N ALA A 469 31.85 11.90 -7.94
CA ALA A 469 31.74 12.69 -9.17
C ALA A 469 32.68 13.91 -9.17
N ARG A 470 32.87 14.59 -8.03
CA ARG A 470 33.84 15.69 -7.89
C ARG A 470 35.28 15.21 -8.02
N LYS A 471 35.63 14.05 -7.40
CA LYS A 471 36.98 13.48 -7.48
C LYS A 471 37.35 13.10 -8.91
N ASN A 472 36.42 12.57 -9.69
CA ASN A 472 36.65 12.19 -11.10
C ASN A 472 36.69 13.38 -12.05
N ARG A 473 36.28 14.59 -11.64
CA ARG A 473 36.36 15.83 -12.43
C ARG A 473 37.63 16.64 -12.16
N GLN A 474 38.40 16.33 -11.11
CA GLN A 474 39.71 16.92 -10.90
C GLN A 474 40.70 16.18 -11.81
N PRO A 475 41.40 16.88 -12.75
CA PRO A 475 42.45 16.26 -13.54
C PRO A 475 43.51 15.74 -12.57
N SER A 476 43.98 14.52 -12.81
CA SER A 476 45.16 13.97 -12.14
C SER A 476 46.31 14.97 -12.33
N LYS A 477 46.74 15.61 -11.24
CA LYS A 477 47.95 16.39 -11.21
C LYS A 477 49.16 15.49 -11.43
#